data_75e75e795d24ab8c96e7b0a2f11bea37
#
_entry.id   75e75e795d24ab8c96e7b0a2f11bea37
#
_cell.length_a   1.000
_cell.length_b   1.000
_cell.length_c   1.000
_cell.angle_alpha   90.00
_cell.angle_beta   90.00
_cell.angle_gamma   90.00
#
_symmetry.space_group_name_H-M   'P 1'
#
loop_
_entity.id
_entity.type
_entity.pdbx_description
1 polymer ?
#
loop_
_entity_poly.entity_id
_entity_poly.type
_entity_poly.pdbx_seq_one_letter_code
_entity_poly.pdbx_strand_id
1 'polypeptide(L)'
;MYKRQLQDPLAELVKIDPKAIGVGQYQHDMPKARMDEALKGVVEDCVNSVGVDLNTASYSLLSYISGINMTVAKNIVSYREENGAFTERKQLMKVPKLGAKAFEQCAGFLRVRGGKNPLDNTAVHPESYKAAQALIDRCGLSLADMGDVKQIAEKVNAMGMKKLATDIGIGAPTLKDIVGELEKPGRDPRDELPPPLMRSGDIMELKDLKPGMELMGTVRNVIDFGAFVDIGVHEDGLVHISQMCDRYIKHPLEVVKVGEVVKVWVLNVDLKKKRISLTMKKPKV
;
A
#
# COMPACT_ATOMS: atom_id res chain seq x y z
N MET A 1 14.39 -20.06 0.02
CA MET A 1 14.62 -18.62 -0.20
C MET A 1 13.96 -18.14 -1.49
N TYR A 2 14.27 -18.70 -2.65
CA TYR A 2 13.71 -18.28 -3.95
C TYR A 2 12.18 -18.35 -4.10
N LYS A 3 11.50 -19.31 -3.44
CA LYS A 3 10.04 -19.44 -3.52
C LYS A 3 9.29 -18.18 -3.00
N ARG A 4 9.75 -17.59 -1.89
CA ARG A 4 9.13 -16.40 -1.30
C ARG A 4 9.32 -15.17 -2.17
N GLN A 5 10.48 -15.03 -2.81
CA GLN A 5 10.77 -13.92 -3.72
C GLN A 5 9.89 -13.94 -4.98
N LEU A 6 9.43 -15.13 -5.38
CA LEU A 6 8.47 -15.29 -6.47
C LEU A 6 7.02 -15.02 -6.02
N GLN A 7 6.68 -15.39 -4.79
CA GLN A 7 5.32 -15.22 -4.26
C GLN A 7 5.02 -13.78 -3.86
N ASP A 8 5.95 -13.14 -3.17
CA ASP A 8 5.83 -11.75 -2.73
C ASP A 8 7.22 -11.08 -2.72
N PRO A 9 7.67 -10.60 -3.89
CA PRO A 9 8.98 -9.96 -4.01
C PRO A 9 9.08 -8.69 -3.16
N LEU A 10 8.00 -7.92 -3.01
CA LEU A 10 8.00 -6.67 -2.26
C LEU A 10 8.20 -6.93 -0.75
N ALA A 11 7.60 -7.97 -0.19
CA ALA A 11 7.82 -8.36 1.21
C ALA A 11 9.27 -8.78 1.48
N GLU A 12 9.97 -9.32 0.49
CA GLU A 12 11.37 -9.73 0.63
C GLU A 12 12.36 -8.57 0.46
N LEU A 13 11.91 -7.40 -0.06
CA LEU A 13 12.73 -6.18 -0.15
C LEU A 13 13.16 -5.65 1.21
N VAL A 14 12.47 -5.97 2.30
CA VAL A 14 12.87 -5.60 3.67
C VAL A 14 14.26 -6.14 4.08
N LYS A 15 14.80 -7.09 3.31
CA LYS A 15 16.16 -7.62 3.50
C LYS A 15 17.25 -6.74 2.90
N ILE A 16 16.89 -5.79 2.06
CA ILE A 16 17.80 -4.83 1.45
C ILE A 16 17.72 -3.55 2.26
N ASP A 17 18.88 -3.03 2.68
CA ASP A 17 18.95 -1.74 3.36
C ASP A 17 18.41 -0.64 2.41
N PRO A 18 17.39 0.14 2.81
CA PRO A 18 16.85 1.23 1.97
C PRO A 18 17.91 2.21 1.48
N LYS A 19 18.98 2.41 2.24
CA LYS A 19 20.11 3.27 1.84
C LYS A 19 20.85 2.74 0.61
N ALA A 20 20.84 1.43 0.37
CA ALA A 20 21.48 0.83 -0.80
C ALA A 20 20.73 1.12 -2.10
N ILE A 21 19.43 1.41 -2.01
CA ILE A 21 18.60 1.79 -3.16
C ILE A 21 18.78 3.28 -3.48
N GLY A 22 19.15 4.09 -2.48
CA GLY A 22 19.22 5.55 -2.55
C GLY A 22 17.88 6.21 -2.19
N VAL A 23 17.91 7.05 -1.15
CA VAL A 23 16.70 7.71 -0.61
C VAL A 23 16.64 9.20 -0.97
N GLY A 24 17.71 9.76 -1.54
CA GLY A 24 17.74 11.14 -1.99
C GLY A 24 19.13 11.62 -2.40
N GLN A 25 19.15 12.74 -3.15
CA GLN A 25 20.39 13.33 -3.67
C GLN A 25 21.39 13.72 -2.57
N TYR A 26 20.87 14.19 -1.43
CA TYR A 26 21.67 14.66 -0.28
C TYR A 26 21.79 13.63 0.85
N GLN A 27 21.63 12.36 0.54
CA GLN A 27 21.71 11.27 1.50
C GLN A 27 23.04 11.28 2.29
N HIS A 28 24.14 11.66 1.63
CA HIS A 28 25.47 11.66 2.23
C HIS A 28 25.71 12.80 3.24
N ASP A 29 24.92 13.88 3.13
CA ASP A 29 25.02 15.06 3.98
C ASP A 29 24.16 14.93 5.25
N MET A 30 23.32 13.89 5.32
CA MET A 30 22.44 13.66 6.46
C MET A 30 23.15 12.89 7.59
N PRO A 31 22.85 13.20 8.88
CA PRO A 31 23.32 12.42 10.01
C PRO A 31 22.85 10.97 9.90
N LYS A 32 23.80 10.03 9.78
CA LYS A 32 23.50 8.60 9.52
C LYS A 32 22.53 8.00 10.53
N ALA A 33 22.70 8.26 11.83
CA ALA A 33 21.84 7.70 12.87
C ALA A 33 20.36 8.13 12.71
N ARG A 34 20.12 9.41 12.41
CA ARG A 34 18.76 9.92 12.18
C ARG A 34 18.13 9.37 10.92
N MET A 35 18.93 9.23 9.87
CA MET A 35 18.46 8.63 8.62
C MET A 35 18.09 7.15 8.84
N ASP A 36 18.92 6.39 9.56
CA ASP A 36 18.67 4.99 9.89
C ASP A 36 17.36 4.83 10.69
N GLU A 37 17.16 5.67 11.70
CA GLU A 37 15.96 5.67 12.53
C GLU A 37 14.71 6.00 11.70
N ALA A 38 14.76 7.05 10.89
CA ALA A 38 13.65 7.47 10.05
C ALA A 38 13.28 6.39 9.01
N LEU A 39 14.27 5.83 8.31
CA LEU A 39 14.05 4.78 7.32
C LEU A 39 13.49 3.50 7.94
N LYS A 40 14.00 3.13 9.11
CA LYS A 40 13.47 1.99 9.86
C LYS A 40 12.00 2.22 10.25
N GLY A 41 11.66 3.42 10.74
CA GLY A 41 10.27 3.79 11.05
C GLY A 41 9.36 3.69 9.84
N VAL A 42 9.78 4.20 8.68
CA VAL A 42 9.00 4.08 7.43
C VAL A 42 8.78 2.63 7.02
N VAL A 43 9.81 1.77 7.12
CA VAL A 43 9.66 0.34 6.80
C VAL A 43 8.71 -0.33 7.78
N GLU A 44 8.82 -0.05 9.08
CA GLU A 44 7.90 -0.56 10.11
C GLU A 44 6.46 -0.13 9.82
N ASP A 45 6.22 1.14 9.53
CA ASP A 45 4.89 1.66 9.19
C ASP A 45 4.30 0.99 7.95
N CYS A 46 5.10 0.85 6.89
CA CYS A 46 4.67 0.17 5.67
C CYS A 46 4.32 -1.31 5.93
N VAL A 47 5.17 -2.04 6.65
CA VAL A 47 4.93 -3.46 6.95
C VAL A 47 3.70 -3.65 7.82
N ASN A 48 3.51 -2.80 8.84
CA ASN A 48 2.34 -2.86 9.73
C ASN A 48 1.05 -2.49 8.98
N SER A 49 1.07 -1.49 8.09
CA SER A 49 -0.10 -1.09 7.31
C SER A 49 -0.57 -2.17 6.32
N VAL A 50 0.36 -2.87 5.69
CA VAL A 50 0.05 -4.01 4.80
C VAL A 50 -0.42 -5.23 5.59
N GLY A 51 0.17 -5.45 6.75
CA GLY A 51 0.00 -6.67 7.53
C GLY A 51 0.80 -7.86 6.96
N VAL A 52 0.99 -8.87 7.78
CA VAL A 52 1.90 -9.98 7.46
C VAL A 52 1.24 -11.33 7.68
N ASP A 53 1.31 -12.23 6.70
CA ASP A 53 0.85 -13.61 6.84
C ASP A 53 1.84 -14.43 7.68
N LEU A 54 1.36 -14.98 8.79
CA LEU A 54 2.14 -15.78 9.73
C LEU A 54 2.75 -17.04 9.11
N ASN A 55 2.07 -17.63 8.14
CA ASN A 55 2.46 -18.89 7.55
C ASN A 55 3.49 -18.76 6.43
N THR A 56 3.55 -17.60 5.78
CA THR A 56 4.45 -17.38 4.64
C THR A 56 5.62 -16.45 4.94
N ALA A 57 5.49 -15.55 5.92
CA ALA A 57 6.47 -14.53 6.22
C ALA A 57 7.86 -15.06 6.59
N SER A 58 8.90 -14.33 6.19
CA SER A 58 10.26 -14.54 6.68
C SER A 58 10.46 -13.94 8.07
N TYR A 59 11.43 -14.42 8.83
CA TYR A 59 11.78 -13.82 10.13
C TYR A 59 12.21 -12.37 9.99
N SER A 60 12.82 -12.00 8.86
CA SER A 60 13.20 -10.62 8.56
C SER A 60 11.98 -9.72 8.44
N LEU A 61 10.93 -10.16 7.73
CA LEU A 61 9.68 -9.41 7.62
C LEU A 61 8.96 -9.32 8.96
N LEU A 62 8.86 -10.44 9.69
CA LEU A 62 8.24 -10.48 11.02
C LEU A 62 8.91 -9.55 12.02
N SER A 63 10.22 -9.31 11.92
CA SER A 63 10.94 -8.43 12.86
C SER A 63 10.61 -6.93 12.71
N TYR A 64 9.90 -6.54 11.66
CA TYR A 64 9.38 -5.18 11.49
C TYR A 64 7.95 -5.00 12.05
N ILE A 65 7.32 -6.09 12.51
CA ILE A 65 6.01 -5.99 13.17
C ILE A 65 6.17 -5.43 14.57
N SER A 66 5.30 -4.50 14.94
CA SER A 66 5.25 -3.91 16.27
C SER A 66 5.18 -4.99 17.35
N GLY A 67 6.01 -4.89 18.37
CA GLY A 67 6.09 -5.88 19.47
C GLY A 67 6.89 -7.14 19.16
N ILE A 68 7.41 -7.34 17.94
CA ILE A 68 8.21 -8.51 17.55
C ILE A 68 9.66 -8.12 17.31
N ASN A 69 10.56 -8.61 18.16
CA ASN A 69 12.00 -8.50 17.93
C ASN A 69 12.52 -9.69 17.08
N MET A 70 13.77 -9.59 16.64
CA MET A 70 14.41 -10.61 15.79
C MET A 70 14.39 -12.02 16.43
N THR A 71 14.51 -12.13 17.76
CA THR A 71 14.50 -13.42 18.47
C THR A 71 13.11 -14.04 18.42
N VAL A 72 12.07 -13.25 18.69
CA VAL A 72 10.67 -13.71 18.61
C VAL A 72 10.30 -14.05 17.18
N ALA A 73 10.73 -13.24 16.20
CA ALA A 73 10.50 -13.53 14.78
C ALA A 73 11.08 -14.90 14.36
N LYS A 74 12.30 -15.23 14.81
CA LYS A 74 12.90 -16.55 14.57
C LYS A 74 12.11 -17.65 15.27
N ASN A 75 11.68 -17.43 16.52
CA ASN A 75 10.88 -18.42 17.26
C ASN A 75 9.52 -18.68 16.59
N ILE A 76 8.88 -17.68 15.99
CA ILE A 76 7.64 -17.88 15.23
C ILE A 76 7.90 -18.81 14.03
N VAL A 77 9.00 -18.57 13.30
CA VAL A 77 9.37 -19.42 12.17
C VAL A 77 9.67 -20.86 12.61
N SER A 78 10.48 -21.05 13.67
CA SER A 78 10.77 -22.39 14.22
C SER A 78 9.50 -23.08 14.70
N TYR A 79 8.61 -22.37 15.41
CA TYR A 79 7.36 -22.92 15.89
C TYR A 79 6.49 -23.50 14.75
N ARG A 80 6.34 -22.76 13.64
CA ARG A 80 5.54 -23.26 12.51
C ARG A 80 6.23 -24.40 11.76
N GLU A 81 7.56 -24.46 11.75
CA GLU A 81 8.32 -25.56 11.15
C GLU A 81 8.17 -26.85 11.97
N GLU A 82 8.10 -26.74 13.29
CA GLU A 82 7.97 -27.86 14.22
C GLU A 82 6.51 -28.33 14.41
N ASN A 83 5.55 -27.39 14.45
CA ASN A 83 4.16 -27.67 14.82
C ASN A 83 3.17 -27.55 13.65
N GLY A 84 3.66 -27.21 12.45
CA GLY A 84 2.84 -26.96 11.28
C GLY A 84 2.31 -25.52 11.23
N ALA A 85 1.52 -25.23 10.19
CA ALA A 85 0.97 -23.91 9.95
C ALA A 85 0.06 -23.44 11.09
N PHE A 86 0.11 -22.13 11.38
CA PHE A 86 -0.84 -21.50 12.30
C PHE A 86 -2.25 -21.56 11.70
N THR A 87 -3.21 -21.99 12.51
CA THR A 87 -4.64 -22.00 12.16
C THR A 87 -5.44 -20.93 12.89
N GLU A 88 -4.87 -20.31 13.92
CA GLU A 88 -5.46 -19.23 14.72
C GLU A 88 -4.38 -18.29 15.25
N ARG A 89 -4.67 -16.98 15.33
CA ARG A 89 -3.76 -15.99 15.95
C ARG A 89 -3.39 -16.33 17.39
N LYS A 90 -4.33 -16.90 18.16
CA LYS A 90 -4.09 -17.29 19.56
C LYS A 90 -2.94 -18.28 19.74
N GLN A 91 -2.58 -19.03 18.72
CA GLN A 91 -1.44 -19.96 18.78
C GLN A 91 -0.10 -19.25 18.96
N LEU A 92 -0.01 -17.95 18.62
CA LEU A 92 1.17 -17.12 18.91
C LEU A 92 1.52 -17.10 20.40
N MET A 93 0.56 -17.21 21.30
CA MET A 93 0.80 -17.28 22.75
C MET A 93 1.62 -18.52 23.15
N LYS A 94 1.73 -19.53 22.29
CA LYS A 94 2.54 -20.73 22.51
C LYS A 94 3.98 -20.55 22.02
N VAL A 95 4.27 -19.47 21.30
CA VAL A 95 5.61 -19.20 20.77
C VAL A 95 6.54 -18.76 21.91
N PRO A 96 7.73 -19.39 22.06
CA PRO A 96 8.68 -19.00 23.10
C PRO A 96 9.07 -17.53 23.04
N LYS A 97 9.11 -16.88 24.21
CA LYS A 97 9.43 -15.44 24.37
C LYS A 97 8.42 -14.44 23.79
N LEU A 98 7.28 -14.89 23.28
CA LEU A 98 6.15 -14.04 22.91
C LEU A 98 5.18 -13.99 24.07
N GLY A 99 5.27 -12.96 24.91
CA GLY A 99 4.38 -12.74 26.05
C GLY A 99 3.07 -12.06 25.67
N ALA A 100 2.13 -11.98 26.62
CA ALA A 100 0.80 -11.38 26.43
C ALA A 100 0.89 -9.94 25.86
N LYS A 101 1.77 -9.10 26.44
CA LYS A 101 1.95 -7.71 25.96
C LYS A 101 2.45 -7.64 24.52
N ALA A 102 3.38 -8.50 24.13
CA ALA A 102 3.86 -8.56 22.75
C ALA A 102 2.76 -9.06 21.80
N PHE A 103 1.94 -10.02 22.25
CA PHE A 103 0.78 -10.48 21.49
C PHE A 103 -0.23 -9.36 21.26
N GLU A 104 -0.59 -8.59 22.29
CA GLU A 104 -1.47 -7.41 22.15
C GLU A 104 -0.93 -6.40 21.13
N GLN A 105 0.39 -6.17 21.09
CA GLN A 105 0.99 -5.24 20.17
C GLN A 105 1.04 -5.73 18.71
N CYS A 106 1.23 -7.03 18.49
CA CYS A 106 1.44 -7.57 17.14
C CYS A 106 0.20 -8.18 16.49
N ALA A 107 -0.80 -8.58 17.28
CA ALA A 107 -1.90 -9.41 16.80
C ALA A 107 -2.73 -8.76 15.66
N GLY A 108 -2.91 -7.45 15.67
CA GLY A 108 -3.63 -6.72 14.62
C GLY A 108 -2.93 -6.73 13.27
N PHE A 109 -1.59 -6.89 13.26
CA PHE A 109 -0.77 -6.84 12.05
C PHE A 109 -0.46 -8.21 11.47
N LEU A 110 -0.74 -9.28 12.21
CA LEU A 110 -0.47 -10.65 11.82
C LEU A 110 -1.75 -11.32 11.32
N ARG A 111 -1.71 -11.91 10.15
CA ARG A 111 -2.85 -12.55 9.50
C ARG A 111 -2.65 -14.05 9.38
N VAL A 112 -3.75 -14.80 9.48
CA VAL A 112 -3.79 -16.25 9.25
C VAL A 112 -4.79 -16.53 8.12
N ARG A 113 -4.27 -16.70 6.90
CA ARG A 113 -5.10 -17.01 5.75
C ARG A 113 -5.60 -18.45 5.82
N GLY A 114 -6.90 -18.64 5.58
CA GLY A 114 -7.49 -19.98 5.65
C GLY A 114 -7.54 -20.59 7.05
N GLY A 115 -7.41 -19.76 8.10
CA GLY A 115 -7.53 -20.18 9.48
C GLY A 115 -8.96 -20.54 9.89
N LYS A 116 -9.12 -21.07 11.13
CA LYS A 116 -10.43 -21.46 11.66
C LYS A 116 -11.36 -20.26 11.91
N ASN A 117 -10.78 -19.13 12.32
CA ASN A 117 -11.52 -17.89 12.53
C ASN A 117 -11.30 -16.94 11.37
N PRO A 118 -12.31 -16.61 10.57
CA PRO A 118 -12.19 -15.67 9.45
C PRO A 118 -11.67 -14.29 9.87
N LEU A 119 -11.95 -13.83 11.10
CA LEU A 119 -11.44 -12.56 11.63
C LEU A 119 -9.91 -12.54 11.75
N ASP A 120 -9.25 -13.71 11.85
CA ASP A 120 -7.79 -13.80 11.89
C ASP A 120 -7.14 -13.42 10.54
N ASN A 121 -7.92 -13.32 9.46
CA ASN A 121 -7.46 -12.84 8.15
C ASN A 121 -7.76 -11.33 7.92
N THR A 122 -8.22 -10.60 8.93
CA THR A 122 -8.51 -9.17 8.86
C THR A 122 -7.53 -8.38 9.72
N ALA A 123 -7.50 -7.06 9.63
CA ALA A 123 -6.74 -6.23 10.57
C ALA A 123 -7.51 -5.95 11.88
N VAL A 124 -8.71 -6.50 12.05
CA VAL A 124 -9.46 -6.38 13.31
C VAL A 124 -8.62 -6.99 14.46
N HIS A 125 -8.40 -6.19 15.49
CA HIS A 125 -7.65 -6.65 16.66
C HIS A 125 -8.46 -7.70 17.47
N PRO A 126 -7.82 -8.75 18.05
CA PRO A 126 -8.52 -9.78 18.80
C PRO A 126 -9.41 -9.27 19.95
N GLU A 127 -9.08 -8.15 20.57
CA GLU A 127 -9.90 -7.49 21.58
C GLU A 127 -11.26 -7.04 21.03
N SER A 128 -11.32 -6.68 19.76
CA SER A 128 -12.51 -6.22 19.06
C SER A 128 -13.32 -7.36 18.42
N TYR A 129 -12.91 -8.61 18.53
CA TYR A 129 -13.63 -9.75 17.92
C TYR A 129 -15.07 -9.89 18.42
N LYS A 130 -15.31 -9.66 19.72
CA LYS A 130 -16.67 -9.69 20.27
C LYS A 130 -17.55 -8.61 19.66
N ALA A 131 -16.99 -7.41 19.46
CA ALA A 131 -17.71 -6.31 18.84
C ALA A 131 -17.95 -6.55 17.34
N ALA A 132 -16.96 -7.09 16.63
CA ALA A 132 -17.10 -7.46 15.24
C ALA A 132 -18.15 -8.57 15.04
N GLN A 133 -18.16 -9.59 15.90
CA GLN A 133 -19.18 -10.64 15.87
C GLN A 133 -20.57 -10.07 16.12
N ALA A 134 -20.73 -9.25 17.17
CA ALA A 134 -22.02 -8.61 17.49
C ALA A 134 -22.52 -7.71 16.34
N LEU A 135 -21.61 -7.05 15.62
CA LEU A 135 -21.95 -6.28 14.42
C LEU A 135 -22.49 -7.18 13.30
N ILE A 136 -21.77 -8.26 13.00
CA ILE A 136 -22.14 -9.22 11.95
C ILE A 136 -23.50 -9.85 12.25
N ASP A 137 -23.72 -10.29 13.51
CA ASP A 137 -24.97 -10.89 13.97
C ASP A 137 -26.15 -9.91 13.81
N ARG A 138 -25.96 -8.63 14.16
CA ARG A 138 -26.99 -7.58 13.99
C ARG A 138 -27.27 -7.24 12.54
N CYS A 139 -26.29 -7.38 11.66
CA CYS A 139 -26.49 -7.25 10.22
C CYS A 139 -27.18 -8.47 9.61
N GLY A 140 -27.44 -9.54 10.40
CA GLY A 140 -28.02 -10.79 9.90
C GLY A 140 -27.13 -11.51 8.91
N LEU A 141 -25.80 -11.41 9.12
CA LEU A 141 -24.76 -12.03 8.29
C LEU A 141 -24.04 -13.12 9.09
N SER A 142 -23.40 -14.05 8.41
CA SER A 142 -22.53 -15.05 9.00
C SER A 142 -21.06 -14.68 8.77
N LEU A 143 -20.17 -15.05 9.69
CA LEU A 143 -18.71 -14.97 9.47
C LEU A 143 -18.23 -15.76 8.27
N ALA A 144 -18.98 -16.80 7.85
CA ALA A 144 -18.68 -17.58 6.68
C ALA A 144 -18.98 -16.82 5.37
N ASP A 145 -19.88 -15.83 5.42
CA ASP A 145 -20.32 -15.05 4.25
C ASP A 145 -19.48 -13.76 4.06
N MET A 146 -18.33 -13.65 4.71
CA MET A 146 -17.43 -12.48 4.66
C MET A 146 -16.85 -12.16 3.26
N GLY A 147 -17.37 -12.75 2.19
CA GLY A 147 -17.05 -12.39 0.80
C GLY A 147 -18.02 -11.37 0.18
N ASP A 148 -19.20 -11.14 0.78
CA ASP A 148 -20.27 -10.31 0.20
C ASP A 148 -20.48 -8.99 0.99
N VAL A 149 -19.40 -8.33 1.24
CA VAL A 149 -19.15 -7.33 2.27
C VAL A 149 -19.73 -5.94 1.98
N LYS A 150 -20.10 -5.63 0.74
CA LYS A 150 -20.76 -4.35 0.41
C LYS A 150 -22.07 -4.12 1.17
N GLN A 151 -22.70 -5.18 1.64
CA GLN A 151 -23.95 -5.13 2.38
C GLN A 151 -23.74 -4.65 3.85
N ILE A 152 -22.54 -4.80 4.45
CA ILE A 152 -22.31 -4.39 5.84
C ILE A 152 -22.39 -2.87 5.98
N ALA A 153 -21.67 -2.12 5.13
CA ALA A 153 -21.70 -0.67 5.20
C ALA A 153 -23.08 -0.09 4.95
N GLU A 154 -23.82 -0.62 3.96
CA GLU A 154 -25.19 -0.18 3.69
C GLU A 154 -26.11 -0.44 4.88
N LYS A 155 -26.06 -1.62 5.48
CA LYS A 155 -26.84 -1.97 6.69
C LYS A 155 -26.46 -1.12 7.90
N VAL A 156 -25.17 -0.89 8.13
CA VAL A 156 -24.68 -0.05 9.23
C VAL A 156 -25.13 1.40 9.06
N ASN A 157 -25.06 1.93 7.83
CA ASN A 157 -25.56 3.27 7.54
C ASN A 157 -27.07 3.38 7.73
N ALA A 158 -27.85 2.37 7.34
CA ALA A 158 -29.29 2.32 7.54
C ALA A 158 -29.69 2.27 9.03
N MET A 159 -28.92 1.56 9.86
CA MET A 159 -29.15 1.46 11.31
C MET A 159 -28.67 2.70 12.09
N GLY A 160 -27.77 3.48 11.50
CA GLY A 160 -27.14 4.65 12.11
C GLY A 160 -25.91 4.29 12.95
N MET A 161 -24.72 4.67 12.45
CA MET A 161 -23.40 4.35 13.01
C MET A 161 -23.28 4.63 14.53
N LYS A 162 -23.73 5.82 14.97
CA LYS A 162 -23.62 6.21 16.39
C LYS A 162 -24.50 5.36 17.31
N LYS A 163 -25.74 5.05 16.91
CA LYS A 163 -26.65 4.22 17.65
C LYS A 163 -26.11 2.81 17.81
N LEU A 164 -25.64 2.24 16.70
CA LEU A 164 -25.08 0.89 16.65
C LEU A 164 -23.80 0.78 17.50
N ALA A 165 -22.92 1.78 17.47
CA ALA A 165 -21.72 1.83 18.31
C ALA A 165 -22.08 1.80 19.80
N THR A 166 -23.08 2.61 20.23
CA THR A 166 -23.57 2.64 21.62
C THR A 166 -24.16 1.28 22.01
N ASP A 167 -24.93 0.67 21.12
CA ASP A 167 -25.60 -0.61 21.37
C ASP A 167 -24.62 -1.79 21.48
N ILE A 168 -23.48 -1.72 20.81
CA ILE A 168 -22.40 -2.73 20.89
C ILE A 168 -21.44 -2.42 22.05
N GLY A 169 -21.46 -1.19 22.58
CA GLY A 169 -20.60 -0.75 23.68
C GLY A 169 -19.18 -0.35 23.23
N ILE A 170 -19.03 0.16 22.01
CA ILE A 170 -17.74 0.62 21.45
C ILE A 170 -17.84 2.06 20.94
N GLY A 171 -16.69 2.70 20.72
CA GLY A 171 -16.62 4.03 20.10
C GLY A 171 -17.02 4.00 18.62
N ALA A 172 -17.63 5.08 18.13
CA ALA A 172 -17.95 5.23 16.71
C ALA A 172 -16.73 5.13 15.77
N PRO A 173 -15.53 5.66 16.12
CA PRO A 173 -14.32 5.44 15.35
C PRO A 173 -13.96 3.96 15.24
N THR A 174 -13.95 3.23 16.36
CA THR A 174 -13.65 1.79 16.39
C THR A 174 -14.64 0.99 15.53
N LEU A 175 -15.93 1.34 15.58
CA LEU A 175 -16.95 0.70 14.73
C LEU A 175 -16.65 0.95 13.24
N LYS A 176 -16.28 2.17 12.88
CA LYS A 176 -15.92 2.53 11.50
C LYS A 176 -14.72 1.72 11.00
N ASP A 177 -13.71 1.55 11.85
CA ASP A 177 -12.52 0.78 11.51
C ASP A 177 -12.86 -0.71 11.32
N ILE A 178 -13.67 -1.28 12.23
CA ILE A 178 -14.15 -2.66 12.10
C ILE A 178 -14.94 -2.85 10.80
N VAL A 179 -15.86 -1.94 10.47
CA VAL A 179 -16.64 -2.00 9.23
C VAL A 179 -15.70 -1.97 8.00
N GLY A 180 -14.74 -1.03 7.96
CA GLY A 180 -13.79 -0.91 6.86
C GLY A 180 -12.94 -2.18 6.67
N GLU A 181 -12.56 -2.83 7.76
CA GLU A 181 -11.78 -4.09 7.72
C GLU A 181 -12.64 -5.31 7.33
N LEU A 182 -13.90 -5.31 7.70
CA LEU A 182 -14.85 -6.36 7.31
C LEU A 182 -15.30 -6.21 5.85
N GLU A 183 -15.34 -5.00 5.32
CA GLU A 183 -15.63 -4.73 3.89
C GLU A 183 -14.58 -5.29 2.95
N LYS A 184 -13.34 -5.29 3.36
CA LYS A 184 -12.20 -5.72 2.54
C LYS A 184 -11.31 -6.69 3.31
N PRO A 185 -11.80 -7.91 3.63
CA PRO A 185 -11.01 -8.88 4.36
C PRO A 185 -9.75 -9.23 3.57
N GLY A 186 -8.60 -9.13 4.22
CA GLY A 186 -7.32 -9.40 3.58
C GLY A 186 -6.87 -8.33 2.58
N ARG A 187 -7.43 -7.11 2.66
CA ARG A 187 -7.01 -5.97 1.84
C ARG A 187 -5.49 -5.78 1.91
N ASP A 188 -4.89 -5.70 0.77
CA ASP A 188 -3.51 -5.26 0.61
C ASP A 188 -3.53 -3.82 0.08
N PRO A 189 -3.06 -2.83 0.85
CA PRO A 189 -3.00 -1.44 0.38
C PRO A 189 -2.19 -1.26 -0.92
N ARG A 190 -1.31 -2.22 -1.23
CA ARG A 190 -0.52 -2.21 -2.46
C ARG A 190 -1.36 -2.41 -3.72
N ASP A 191 -2.51 -3.09 -3.60
CA ASP A 191 -3.43 -3.31 -4.73
C ASP A 191 -4.15 -2.03 -5.16
N GLU A 192 -4.17 -1.01 -4.30
CA GLU A 192 -4.75 0.31 -4.57
C GLU A 192 -3.73 1.28 -5.19
N LEU A 193 -2.46 0.90 -5.26
CA LEU A 193 -1.46 1.69 -5.96
C LEU A 193 -1.75 1.68 -7.48
N PRO A 194 -1.50 2.80 -8.17
CA PRO A 194 -1.63 2.80 -9.62
C PRO A 194 -0.75 1.70 -10.22
N PRO A 195 -1.23 0.97 -11.24
CA PRO A 195 -0.44 -0.07 -11.86
C PRO A 195 0.87 0.53 -12.38
N PRO A 196 1.98 -0.21 -12.28
CA PRO A 196 3.25 0.26 -12.80
C PRO A 196 3.09 0.58 -14.30
N LEU A 197 3.62 1.73 -14.70
CA LEU A 197 3.65 2.08 -16.12
C LEU A 197 4.55 1.08 -16.85
N MET A 198 3.92 0.10 -17.47
CA MET A 198 4.62 -0.80 -18.38
C MET A 198 4.98 0.04 -19.61
N ARG A 199 6.25 0.06 -19.98
CA ARG A 199 6.65 0.62 -21.27
C ARG A 199 5.83 -0.10 -22.34
N SER A 200 5.02 0.63 -23.11
CA SER A 200 4.42 0.05 -24.30
C SER A 200 5.57 -0.42 -25.19
N GLY A 201 5.60 -1.71 -25.51
CA GLY A 201 6.72 -2.32 -26.23
C GLY A 201 7.05 -1.71 -27.58
N ASP A 202 6.21 -0.79 -28.05
CA ASP A 202 6.31 -0.14 -29.37
C ASP A 202 7.02 1.22 -29.34
N ILE A 203 7.32 1.80 -28.17
CA ILE A 203 7.96 3.13 -28.05
C ILE A 203 9.22 3.01 -27.24
N MET A 204 10.34 2.86 -27.93
CA MET A 204 11.67 2.78 -27.29
C MET A 204 12.54 4.00 -27.55
N GLU A 205 12.28 4.77 -28.62
CA GLU A 205 13.11 5.90 -29.03
C GLU A 205 12.27 7.14 -29.40
N LEU A 206 12.90 8.31 -29.31
CA LEU A 206 12.31 9.61 -29.68
C LEU A 206 11.72 9.64 -31.10
N LYS A 207 12.31 8.87 -32.04
CA LYS A 207 11.86 8.80 -33.44
C LYS A 207 10.52 8.11 -33.62
N ASP A 208 10.09 7.30 -32.64
CA ASP A 208 8.84 6.55 -32.68
C ASP A 208 7.63 7.41 -32.28
N LEU A 209 7.89 8.57 -31.65
CA LEU A 209 6.87 9.49 -31.22
C LEU A 209 6.29 10.29 -32.38
N LYS A 210 4.97 10.29 -32.50
CA LYS A 210 4.23 11.06 -33.52
C LYS A 210 3.32 12.09 -32.84
N PRO A 211 3.20 13.31 -33.40
CA PRO A 211 2.23 14.28 -32.90
C PRO A 211 0.82 13.68 -32.87
N GLY A 212 0.07 13.99 -31.79
CA GLY A 212 -1.25 13.45 -31.53
C GLY A 212 -1.30 12.10 -30.81
N MET A 213 -0.16 11.44 -30.60
CA MET A 213 -0.07 10.16 -29.90
C MET A 213 -0.47 10.34 -28.43
N GLU A 214 -1.38 9.48 -27.96
CA GLU A 214 -1.81 9.44 -26.55
C GLU A 214 -0.90 8.50 -25.76
N LEU A 215 -0.38 8.99 -24.63
CA LEU A 215 0.55 8.27 -23.76
C LEU A 215 0.19 8.47 -22.30
N MET A 216 0.55 7.51 -21.48
CA MET A 216 0.57 7.68 -20.02
C MET A 216 2.00 8.00 -19.59
N GLY A 217 2.16 9.01 -18.76
CA GLY A 217 3.47 9.38 -18.24
C GLY A 217 3.45 9.69 -16.75
N THR A 218 4.61 9.62 -16.12
CA THR A 218 4.78 9.97 -14.71
C THR A 218 5.42 11.35 -14.59
N VAL A 219 4.83 12.23 -13.79
CA VAL A 219 5.38 13.55 -13.50
C VAL A 219 6.67 13.38 -12.68
N ARG A 220 7.81 13.72 -13.27
CA ARG A 220 9.12 13.65 -12.60
C ARG A 220 9.47 14.92 -11.86
N ASN A 221 9.17 16.07 -12.45
CA ASN A 221 9.50 17.36 -11.87
C ASN A 221 8.44 18.39 -12.23
N VAL A 222 8.19 19.33 -11.33
CA VAL A 222 7.25 20.46 -11.52
C VAL A 222 8.02 21.76 -11.28
N ILE A 223 7.96 22.65 -12.27
CA ILE A 223 8.63 23.95 -12.25
C ILE A 223 7.61 25.06 -12.59
N ASP A 224 7.95 26.32 -12.40
CA ASP A 224 7.02 27.46 -12.52
C ASP A 224 6.28 27.52 -13.85
N PHE A 225 6.92 27.11 -14.95
CA PHE A 225 6.34 27.19 -16.29
C PHE A 225 5.79 25.88 -16.83
N GLY A 226 5.85 24.76 -16.06
CA GLY A 226 5.33 23.49 -16.52
C GLY A 226 5.75 22.29 -15.69
N ALA A 227 5.49 21.09 -16.21
CA ALA A 227 5.91 19.83 -15.61
C ALA A 227 6.68 18.97 -16.61
N PHE A 228 7.70 18.30 -16.13
CA PHE A 228 8.41 17.26 -16.86
C PHE A 228 7.77 15.92 -16.60
N VAL A 229 7.44 15.22 -17.67
CA VAL A 229 6.72 13.95 -17.63
C VAL A 229 7.55 12.88 -18.33
N ASP A 230 7.88 11.82 -17.62
CA ASP A 230 8.49 10.61 -18.17
C ASP A 230 7.43 9.79 -18.90
N ILE A 231 7.56 9.66 -20.19
CA ILE A 231 6.66 8.88 -21.06
C ILE A 231 7.30 7.54 -21.53
N GLY A 232 8.39 7.13 -20.89
CA GLY A 232 9.06 5.86 -21.17
C GLY A 232 10.13 5.89 -22.26
N VAL A 233 10.47 7.07 -22.77
CA VAL A 233 11.66 7.31 -23.61
C VAL A 233 12.79 7.91 -22.78
N HIS A 234 14.01 7.98 -23.35
CA HIS A 234 15.18 8.48 -22.61
C HIS A 234 15.07 9.94 -22.15
N GLU A 235 14.26 10.75 -22.83
CA GLU A 235 14.12 12.18 -22.56
C GLU A 235 12.72 12.46 -21.99
N ASP A 236 12.66 13.28 -20.94
CA ASP A 236 11.38 13.71 -20.36
C ASP A 236 10.67 14.70 -21.29
N GLY A 237 9.36 14.55 -21.42
CA GLY A 237 8.52 15.50 -22.15
C GLY A 237 8.08 16.68 -21.27
N LEU A 238 8.03 17.88 -21.84
CA LEU A 238 7.55 19.08 -21.15
C LEU A 238 6.07 19.33 -21.45
N VAL A 239 5.26 19.38 -20.40
CA VAL A 239 3.91 19.93 -20.44
C VAL A 239 3.99 21.38 -19.94
N HIS A 240 3.87 22.36 -20.83
CA HIS A 240 3.84 23.77 -20.46
C HIS A 240 2.57 24.10 -19.65
N ILE A 241 2.63 25.05 -18.73
CA ILE A 241 1.50 25.44 -17.85
C ILE A 241 0.21 25.73 -18.64
N SER A 242 0.31 26.33 -19.81
CA SER A 242 -0.84 26.61 -20.70
C SER A 242 -1.45 25.35 -21.34
N GLN A 243 -0.77 24.21 -21.27
CA GLN A 243 -1.17 22.95 -21.86
C GLN A 243 -1.65 21.91 -20.81
N MET A 244 -1.75 22.32 -19.53
CA MET A 244 -2.17 21.42 -18.45
C MET A 244 -3.68 21.30 -18.31
N CYS A 245 -4.38 22.45 -18.30
CA CYS A 245 -5.85 22.48 -18.19
C CYS A 245 -6.43 23.70 -18.91
N ASP A 246 -7.75 23.71 -19.10
CA ASP A 246 -8.45 24.81 -19.81
C ASP A 246 -8.69 26.05 -18.94
N ARG A 247 -8.58 25.91 -17.61
CA ARG A 247 -8.66 27.03 -16.69
C ARG A 247 -7.30 27.70 -16.50
N TYR A 248 -7.32 28.98 -16.17
CA TYR A 248 -6.10 29.67 -15.75
C TYR A 248 -5.61 29.14 -14.41
N ILE A 249 -4.33 28.83 -14.31
CA ILE A 249 -3.63 28.40 -13.09
C ILE A 249 -2.40 29.26 -12.88
N LYS A 250 -2.09 29.55 -11.63
CA LYS A 250 -0.90 30.34 -11.27
C LYS A 250 0.36 29.51 -11.23
N HIS A 251 0.22 28.25 -10.77
CA HIS A 251 1.35 27.34 -10.65
C HIS A 251 0.94 25.91 -11.05
N PRO A 252 1.81 25.15 -11.74
CA PRO A 252 1.52 23.79 -12.19
C PRO A 252 1.15 22.80 -11.07
N LEU A 253 1.63 23.01 -9.84
CA LEU A 253 1.29 22.19 -8.66
C LEU A 253 -0.21 22.24 -8.28
N GLU A 254 -0.99 23.20 -8.85
CA GLU A 254 -2.45 23.22 -8.69
C GLU A 254 -3.15 22.09 -9.46
N VAL A 255 -2.46 21.50 -10.44
CA VAL A 255 -3.03 20.50 -11.36
C VAL A 255 -2.34 19.15 -11.22
N VAL A 256 -1.01 19.11 -11.03
CA VAL A 256 -0.23 17.86 -10.99
C VAL A 256 0.73 17.85 -9.82
N LYS A 257 1.06 16.66 -9.32
CA LYS A 257 2.06 16.42 -8.27
C LYS A 257 3.19 15.55 -8.81
N VAL A 258 4.38 15.71 -8.25
CA VAL A 258 5.52 14.81 -8.55
C VAL A 258 5.15 13.38 -8.19
N GLY A 259 5.41 12.43 -9.09
CA GLY A 259 5.05 11.02 -8.97
C GLY A 259 3.65 10.68 -9.47
N GLU A 260 2.83 11.66 -9.84
CA GLU A 260 1.49 11.42 -10.38
C GLU A 260 1.55 10.88 -11.80
N VAL A 261 0.67 9.91 -12.10
CA VAL A 261 0.50 9.37 -13.45
C VAL A 261 -0.54 10.19 -14.18
N VAL A 262 -0.15 10.77 -15.30
CA VAL A 262 -0.99 11.65 -16.10
C VAL A 262 -1.11 11.17 -17.54
N LYS A 263 -2.26 11.40 -18.14
CA LYS A 263 -2.48 11.18 -19.57
C LYS A 263 -2.03 12.40 -20.34
N VAL A 264 -1.18 12.19 -21.33
CA VAL A 264 -0.61 13.26 -22.16
C VAL A 264 -0.69 12.91 -23.65
N TRP A 265 -0.70 13.93 -24.48
CA TRP A 265 -0.61 13.80 -25.93
C TRP A 265 0.65 14.50 -26.44
N VAL A 266 1.31 13.89 -27.40
CA VAL A 266 2.48 14.47 -28.05
C VAL A 266 2.05 15.65 -28.93
N LEU A 267 2.55 16.85 -28.66
CA LEU A 267 2.35 18.03 -29.50
C LEU A 267 3.39 18.11 -30.60
N ASN A 268 4.67 18.01 -30.22
CA ASN A 268 5.79 18.14 -31.13
C ASN A 268 7.01 17.41 -30.58
N VAL A 269 7.86 16.90 -31.49
CA VAL A 269 9.13 16.27 -31.16
C VAL A 269 10.23 16.91 -31.98
N ASP A 270 11.19 17.54 -31.30
CA ASP A 270 12.41 18.06 -31.92
C ASP A 270 13.56 17.06 -31.74
N LEU A 271 13.78 16.26 -32.75
CA LEU A 271 14.82 15.23 -32.74
C LEU A 271 16.25 15.82 -32.65
N LYS A 272 16.47 17.06 -33.15
CA LYS A 272 17.80 17.69 -33.11
C LYS A 272 18.13 18.18 -31.70
N LYS A 273 17.16 18.78 -31.02
CA LYS A 273 17.31 19.31 -29.66
C LYS A 273 16.93 18.32 -28.57
N LYS A 274 16.50 17.12 -28.97
CA LYS A 274 15.98 16.09 -28.06
C LYS A 274 14.92 16.63 -27.11
N ARG A 275 13.92 17.36 -27.63
CA ARG A 275 12.87 17.96 -26.84
C ARG A 275 11.52 17.42 -27.27
N ILE A 276 10.70 17.06 -26.27
CA ILE A 276 9.34 16.57 -26.46
C ILE A 276 8.40 17.58 -25.83
N SER A 277 7.46 18.10 -26.61
CA SER A 277 6.39 18.96 -26.11
C SER A 277 5.13 18.13 -25.99
N LEU A 278 4.52 18.18 -24.79
CA LEU A 278 3.33 17.43 -24.44
C LEU A 278 2.17 18.35 -24.05
N THR A 279 0.96 17.83 -24.13
CA THR A 279 -0.24 18.48 -23.61
C THR A 279 -1.09 17.49 -22.82
N MET A 280 -1.75 17.97 -21.76
CA MET A 280 -2.78 17.23 -21.03
C MET A 280 -4.18 17.53 -21.56
N LYS A 281 -4.30 18.49 -22.50
CA LYS A 281 -5.57 18.81 -23.17
C LYS A 281 -5.77 17.87 -24.34
N LYS A 282 -6.94 17.21 -24.37
CA LYS A 282 -7.28 16.34 -25.50
C LYS A 282 -7.27 17.17 -26.79
N PRO A 283 -6.45 16.81 -27.78
CA PRO A 283 -6.47 17.50 -29.07
C PRO A 283 -7.89 17.49 -29.65
N LYS A 284 -8.39 18.64 -30.05
CA LYS A 284 -9.62 18.71 -30.83
C LYS A 284 -9.27 18.11 -32.20
N VAL A 285 -9.89 16.99 -32.53
CA VAL A 285 -9.83 16.37 -33.87
C VAL A 285 -10.58 17.28 -34.84
#